data_455fa8e1704eb62095d20d986913619a
#
_entry.id   455fa8e1704eb62095d20d986913619a
#
_cell.length_a   1.000
_cell.length_b   1.000
_cell.length_c   1.000
_cell.angle_alpha   90.00
_cell.angle_beta   90.00
_cell.angle_gamma   90.00
#
_symmetry.space_group_name_H-M   'P 1'
#
loop_
_entity.id
_entity.type
_entity.pdbx_description
1 polymer ?
#
loop_
_entity_poly.entity_id
_entity_poly.type
_entity_poly.pdbx_seq_one_letter_code
_entity_poly.pdbx_strand_id
1 'polypeptide(L)'
;IYVEAYGNILIFVCHFTNDRRVINAVISNAKVLFAEDDEFDYTKYTKLINETIAGIDSTFKQLDIGSDGDVSDYKARELKIKDSIGESDGSVDEDSTMDMTEESTDQRMSEISNGIRTIDILGQIIRNYTGKLNAQAKSEIISEMHSVSMRMLNSWNVAFDLFQSEFVEFCIEQAEKEFPGKATEQIAKRAKEFLCVMLTTANYSQIHNVSLALSKETLIPACEETLRKNSGISGKLILLDLKMNCLGRQPVDEAIDLFIALSKVNNIYAAQIVRLIVWQFARRTHISHVVRDKIRQAFNFIPSAFLQSDTNEPETA
;
A
#
# COMPACT_ATOMS: atom_id res chain seq x y z
N ILE A 1 -9.28 22.54 -2.68
CA ILE A 1 -9.48 21.13 -3.08
C ILE A 1 -9.32 20.22 -1.85
N TYR A 2 -8.42 20.52 -0.93
CA TYR A 2 -8.04 19.65 0.18
C TYR A 2 -9.00 19.65 1.39
N VAL A 3 -9.97 20.54 1.43
CA VAL A 3 -11.05 20.51 2.42
C VAL A 3 -12.14 19.59 1.90
N GLU A 4 -12.59 18.64 2.71
CA GLU A 4 -13.56 17.60 2.34
C GLU A 4 -14.82 18.17 1.67
N ALA A 5 -15.35 19.27 2.19
CA ALA A 5 -16.49 19.98 1.61
C ALA A 5 -16.22 20.44 0.17
N TYR A 6 -15.04 20.92 -0.13
CA TYR A 6 -14.68 21.35 -1.50
C TYR A 6 -14.46 20.19 -2.44
N GLY A 7 -13.92 19.07 -1.97
CA GLY A 7 -13.81 17.84 -2.74
C GLY A 7 -15.16 17.35 -3.23
N ASN A 8 -16.12 17.27 -2.34
CA ASN A 8 -17.50 16.87 -2.66
C ASN A 8 -18.19 17.85 -3.62
N ILE A 9 -18.01 19.17 -3.41
CA ILE A 9 -18.53 20.19 -4.32
C ILE A 9 -17.91 20.05 -5.70
N LEU A 10 -16.60 19.79 -5.79
CA LEU A 10 -15.90 19.63 -7.06
C LEU A 10 -16.40 18.41 -7.84
N ILE A 11 -16.59 17.27 -7.17
CA ILE A 11 -17.17 16.07 -7.77
C ILE A 11 -18.59 16.36 -8.28
N PHE A 12 -19.38 17.07 -7.46
CA PHE A 12 -20.73 17.49 -7.83
C PHE A 12 -20.73 18.43 -9.06
N VAL A 13 -19.83 19.44 -9.08
CA VAL A 13 -19.68 20.36 -10.21
C VAL A 13 -19.26 19.59 -11.48
N CYS A 14 -18.31 18.67 -11.38
CA CYS A 14 -17.98 17.78 -12.49
C CYS A 14 -19.22 17.01 -12.98
N HIS A 15 -20.10 16.58 -12.06
CA HIS A 15 -21.31 15.84 -12.41
C HIS A 15 -22.28 16.65 -13.26
N PHE A 16 -22.49 17.90 -12.90
CA PHE A 16 -23.49 18.75 -13.57
C PHE A 16 -22.96 19.45 -14.83
N THR A 17 -21.72 19.93 -14.79
CA THR A 17 -21.20 20.77 -15.86
C THR A 17 -20.57 20.00 -17.00
N ASN A 18 -20.07 18.79 -16.72
CA ASN A 18 -19.29 18.02 -17.69
C ASN A 18 -18.13 18.84 -18.30
N ASP A 19 -17.65 19.85 -17.58
CA ASP A 19 -16.70 20.84 -18.06
C ASP A 19 -15.26 20.32 -17.92
N ARG A 20 -14.61 20.09 -19.04
CA ARG A 20 -13.20 19.65 -19.08
C ARG A 20 -12.26 20.60 -18.36
N ARG A 21 -12.58 21.88 -18.23
CA ARG A 21 -11.77 22.87 -17.48
C ARG A 21 -11.65 22.52 -16.01
N VAL A 22 -12.72 22.00 -15.42
CA VAL A 22 -12.72 21.56 -14.00
C VAL A 22 -11.80 20.36 -13.84
N ILE A 23 -11.89 19.37 -14.71
CA ILE A 23 -11.01 18.18 -14.69
C ILE A 23 -9.55 18.59 -14.85
N ASN A 24 -9.27 19.47 -15.81
CA ASN A 24 -7.91 19.97 -16.04
C ASN A 24 -7.38 20.76 -14.84
N ALA A 25 -8.23 21.52 -14.13
CA ALA A 25 -7.83 22.22 -12.92
C ALA A 25 -7.46 21.23 -11.79
N VAL A 26 -8.20 20.11 -11.64
CA VAL A 26 -7.87 19.06 -10.66
C VAL A 26 -6.53 18.40 -11.01
N ILE A 27 -6.32 18.05 -12.27
CA ILE A 27 -5.07 17.48 -12.75
C ILE A 27 -3.90 18.47 -12.53
N SER A 28 -4.11 19.76 -12.82
CA SER A 28 -3.07 20.77 -12.61
C SER A 28 -2.70 20.94 -11.13
N ASN A 29 -3.68 20.87 -10.24
CA ASN A 29 -3.41 20.89 -8.79
C ASN A 29 -2.70 19.61 -8.32
N ALA A 30 -3.04 18.45 -8.89
CA ALA A 30 -2.35 17.21 -8.60
C ALA A 30 -0.86 17.27 -8.97
N LYS A 31 -0.51 17.89 -10.10
CA LYS A 31 0.87 18.05 -10.56
C LYS A 31 1.75 18.87 -9.64
N VAL A 32 1.18 19.75 -8.83
CA VAL A 32 1.93 20.59 -7.88
C VAL A 32 2.27 19.81 -6.60
N LEU A 33 1.49 18.76 -6.27
CA LEU A 33 1.74 17.95 -5.09
C LEU A 33 3.03 17.15 -5.26
N PHE A 34 3.93 17.27 -4.29
CA PHE A 34 5.24 16.62 -4.29
C PHE A 34 6.05 16.93 -5.56
N ALA A 35 5.92 18.16 -6.11
CA ALA A 35 6.57 18.53 -7.38
C ALA A 35 8.09 18.51 -7.32
N GLU A 36 8.67 18.67 -6.11
CA GLU A 36 10.11 18.60 -5.85
C GLU A 36 10.63 17.15 -5.75
N ASP A 37 9.72 16.16 -5.59
CA ASP A 37 10.08 14.77 -5.43
C ASP A 37 10.08 14.03 -6.77
N ASP A 38 11.09 13.22 -7.01
CA ASP A 38 11.11 12.24 -8.10
C ASP A 38 10.06 11.14 -7.87
N GLU A 39 9.62 10.48 -8.92
CA GLU A 39 8.79 9.28 -8.79
C GLU A 39 9.60 8.12 -8.19
N PHE A 40 9.00 7.39 -7.24
CA PHE A 40 9.63 6.22 -6.63
C PHE A 40 9.85 5.12 -7.67
N ASP A 41 11.10 4.68 -7.78
CA ASP A 41 11.53 3.64 -8.71
C ASP A 41 11.96 2.38 -7.95
N TYR A 42 11.15 1.33 -8.05
CA TYR A 42 11.43 0.02 -7.45
C TYR A 42 12.76 -0.62 -7.90
N THR A 43 13.41 -0.11 -8.92
CA THR A 43 14.70 -0.62 -9.38
C THR A 43 15.90 0.08 -8.75
N LYS A 44 15.74 1.34 -8.35
CA LYS A 44 16.83 2.18 -7.82
C LYS A 44 16.98 2.08 -6.30
N TYR A 45 15.86 2.13 -5.59
CA TYR A 45 15.83 2.28 -4.12
C TYR A 45 15.83 0.96 -3.35
N THR A 46 15.95 -0.17 -4.04
CA THR A 46 15.66 -1.49 -3.46
C THR A 46 16.86 -2.20 -2.86
N LYS A 47 18.10 -1.71 -3.05
CA LYS A 47 19.28 -2.49 -2.63
C LYS A 47 19.34 -2.69 -1.12
N LEU A 48 19.27 -1.60 -0.34
CA LEU A 48 19.31 -1.67 1.13
C LEU A 48 18.09 -2.42 1.69
N ILE A 49 16.90 -2.12 1.14
CA ILE A 49 15.66 -2.78 1.53
C ILE A 49 15.73 -4.27 1.17
N ASN A 50 16.22 -4.65 0.00
CA ASN A 50 16.37 -6.05 -0.40
C ASN A 50 17.33 -6.81 0.52
N GLU A 51 18.44 -6.21 0.91
CA GLU A 51 19.41 -6.81 1.84
C GLU A 51 18.78 -7.06 3.21
N THR A 52 17.99 -6.12 3.72
CA THR A 52 17.31 -6.25 5.01
C THR A 52 16.13 -7.23 4.92
N ILE A 53 15.30 -7.13 3.87
CA ILE A 53 14.15 -8.04 3.65
C ILE A 53 14.60 -9.48 3.41
N ALA A 54 15.74 -9.72 2.78
CA ALA A 54 16.27 -11.08 2.65
C ALA A 54 16.43 -11.78 4.01
N GLY A 55 16.71 -11.00 5.08
CA GLY A 55 16.71 -11.48 6.46
C GLY A 55 15.32 -11.68 7.08
N ILE A 56 14.27 -11.01 6.54
CA ILE A 56 12.90 -11.00 7.08
C ILE A 56 11.94 -11.95 6.31
N ASP A 57 12.42 -12.65 5.31
CA ASP A 57 11.59 -13.54 4.49
C ASP A 57 10.75 -14.51 5.35
N SER A 58 11.22 -14.84 6.56
CA SER A 58 10.48 -15.62 7.55
C SER A 58 9.19 -14.92 8.05
N THR A 59 9.18 -13.60 8.23
CA THR A 59 8.01 -12.85 8.71
C THR A 59 6.91 -12.81 7.66
N PHE A 60 7.28 -12.55 6.40
CA PHE A 60 6.31 -12.56 5.30
C PHE A 60 5.84 -13.97 4.92
N LYS A 61 6.65 -15.01 5.19
CA LYS A 61 6.23 -16.42 5.04
C LYS A 61 5.20 -16.85 6.08
N GLN A 62 5.14 -16.19 7.23
CA GLN A 62 4.15 -16.48 8.29
C GLN A 62 2.75 -15.88 8.00
N LEU A 63 2.56 -15.15 6.91
CA LEU A 63 1.24 -14.69 6.51
C LEU A 63 0.34 -15.89 6.19
N ASP A 64 -0.72 -16.04 6.96
CA ASP A 64 -1.72 -17.09 6.74
C ASP A 64 -2.81 -16.60 5.79
N ILE A 65 -3.22 -17.46 4.86
CA ILE A 65 -4.31 -17.15 3.92
C ILE A 65 -5.69 -17.48 4.51
N GLY A 66 -5.73 -18.08 5.70
CA GLY A 66 -6.99 -18.41 6.36
C GLY A 66 -7.82 -19.50 5.69
N SER A 67 -8.94 -19.83 6.30
CA SER A 67 -10.00 -20.70 5.76
C SER A 67 -11.15 -19.87 5.19
N ASP A 68 -12.11 -20.49 4.49
CA ASP A 68 -13.27 -19.77 3.95
C ASP A 68 -14.15 -19.11 5.03
N GLY A 69 -14.12 -19.61 6.29
CA GLY A 69 -14.79 -18.99 7.43
C GLY A 69 -14.21 -17.62 7.82
N ASP A 70 -12.92 -17.45 7.65
CA ASP A 70 -12.22 -16.21 8.04
C ASP A 70 -12.56 -15.02 7.14
N VAL A 71 -13.04 -15.25 5.90
CA VAL A 71 -13.40 -14.19 4.95
C VAL A 71 -14.58 -13.35 5.48
N SER A 72 -15.58 -14.01 6.08
CA SER A 72 -16.75 -13.33 6.67
C SER A 72 -16.34 -12.47 7.85
N ASP A 73 -15.53 -13.02 8.74
CA ASP A 73 -15.05 -12.31 9.94
C ASP A 73 -14.13 -11.15 9.59
N TYR A 74 -13.28 -11.31 8.56
CA TYR A 74 -12.42 -10.24 8.07
C TYR A 74 -13.24 -9.07 7.53
N LYS A 75 -14.25 -9.34 6.68
CA LYS A 75 -15.14 -8.30 6.14
C LYS A 75 -15.93 -7.58 7.23
N ALA A 76 -16.38 -8.31 8.25
CA ALA A 76 -17.09 -7.73 9.38
C ALA A 76 -16.18 -6.81 10.21
N ARG A 77 -14.90 -7.17 10.39
CA ARG A 77 -13.91 -6.33 11.07
C ARG A 77 -13.53 -5.10 10.24
N GLU A 78 -13.35 -5.26 8.92
CA GLU A 78 -13.04 -4.15 8.02
C GLU A 78 -14.17 -3.10 8.00
N LEU A 79 -15.44 -3.53 8.00
CA LEU A 79 -16.58 -2.63 8.12
C LEU A 79 -16.58 -1.87 9.45
N LYS A 80 -16.34 -2.55 10.57
CA LYS A 80 -16.25 -1.91 11.88
C LYS A 80 -15.12 -0.88 11.97
N ILE A 81 -13.96 -1.18 11.37
CA ILE A 81 -12.84 -0.23 11.33
C ILE A 81 -13.19 1.00 10.49
N LYS A 82 -13.84 0.82 9.33
CA LYS A 82 -14.29 1.94 8.50
C LYS A 82 -15.31 2.82 9.21
N ASP A 83 -16.26 2.21 9.91
CA ASP A 83 -17.25 2.93 10.71
C ASP A 83 -16.57 3.71 11.86
N SER A 84 -15.58 3.12 12.54
CA SER A 84 -14.87 3.77 13.63
C SER A 84 -13.93 4.92 13.17
N ILE A 85 -13.36 4.83 11.97
CA ILE A 85 -12.53 5.91 11.39
C ILE A 85 -13.40 7.11 10.99
N GLY A 86 -14.67 6.88 10.63
CA GLY A 86 -15.63 7.95 10.32
C GLY A 86 -16.07 8.77 11.54
N GLU A 87 -15.91 8.26 12.76
CA GLU A 87 -16.34 8.90 14.01
C GLU A 87 -15.20 9.50 14.85
N SER A 88 -13.92 9.24 14.51
CA SER A 88 -12.80 9.81 15.26
C SER A 88 -12.53 11.24 14.84
N ASP A 89 -13.19 12.16 15.52
CA ASP A 89 -12.76 13.54 15.66
C ASP A 89 -11.37 13.53 16.36
N GLY A 90 -10.35 14.01 15.64
CA GLY A 90 -8.96 13.79 16.03
C GLY A 90 -8.57 14.55 17.29
N SER A 91 -8.50 13.86 18.38
CA SER A 91 -7.64 14.23 19.51
C SER A 91 -6.47 13.24 19.56
N VAL A 92 -5.35 13.63 18.96
CA VAL A 92 -4.06 12.97 19.16
C VAL A 92 -3.50 13.54 20.46
N ASP A 93 -3.30 12.72 21.49
CA ASP A 93 -2.58 13.09 22.68
C ASP A 93 -1.12 13.45 22.30
N GLU A 94 -0.81 14.74 22.44
CA GLU A 94 0.51 15.32 22.26
C GLU A 94 1.37 14.97 23.47
N ASP A 95 2.11 13.89 23.46
CA ASP A 95 3.31 13.78 24.32
C ASP A 95 4.31 12.69 23.85
N SER A 96 5.10 13.02 22.83
CA SER A 96 6.45 12.45 22.64
C SER A 96 7.21 13.27 21.58
N THR A 97 7.96 14.24 22.02
CA THR A 97 8.80 15.11 21.20
C THR A 97 10.04 14.37 20.71
N MET A 98 10.03 13.91 19.46
CA MET A 98 11.25 13.81 18.66
C MET A 98 11.48 15.18 17.99
N ASP A 99 12.68 15.72 18.11
CA ASP A 99 13.07 17.09 17.73
C ASP A 99 13.26 17.24 16.20
N MET A 100 12.25 16.85 15.41
CA MET A 100 12.03 17.43 14.09
C MET A 100 11.21 18.69 14.32
N THR A 101 11.61 19.83 13.74
CA THR A 101 10.85 21.06 13.88
C THR A 101 9.38 20.77 13.55
N GLU A 102 8.49 20.90 14.53
CA GLU A 102 7.06 20.56 14.47
C GLU A 102 6.40 21.06 13.17
N GLU A 103 6.78 22.25 12.73
CA GLU A 103 6.28 22.92 11.53
C GLU A 103 6.56 22.12 10.23
N SER A 104 7.72 21.46 10.12
CA SER A 104 8.06 20.67 8.92
C SER A 104 7.35 19.31 8.87
N THR A 105 7.06 18.72 10.03
CA THR A 105 6.35 17.45 10.13
C THR A 105 4.87 17.63 9.83
N ASP A 106 4.23 18.66 10.39
CA ASP A 106 2.83 18.99 10.15
C ASP A 106 2.57 19.33 8.67
N GLN A 107 3.50 20.05 8.04
CA GLN A 107 3.40 20.35 6.61
C GLN A 107 3.45 19.09 5.76
N ARG A 108 4.38 18.17 6.00
CA ARG A 108 4.49 16.91 5.25
C ARG A 108 3.29 15.99 5.47
N MET A 109 2.79 15.88 6.69
CA MET A 109 1.57 15.11 6.98
C MET A 109 0.35 15.68 6.27
N SER A 110 0.25 17.02 6.21
CA SER A 110 -0.79 17.70 5.43
C SER A 110 -0.66 17.41 3.93
N GLU A 111 0.55 17.43 3.37
CA GLU A 111 0.79 17.11 1.95
C GLU A 111 0.40 15.67 1.61
N ILE A 112 0.73 14.72 2.48
CA ILE A 112 0.34 13.30 2.32
C ILE A 112 -1.17 13.15 2.33
N SER A 113 -1.86 13.76 3.29
CA SER A 113 -3.31 13.76 3.36
C SER A 113 -3.94 14.36 2.09
N ASN A 114 -3.36 15.44 1.58
CA ASN A 114 -3.77 16.09 0.34
C ASN A 114 -3.54 15.19 -0.87
N GLY A 115 -2.43 14.45 -0.90
CA GLY A 115 -2.13 13.46 -1.95
C GLY A 115 -3.17 12.34 -2.00
N ILE A 116 -3.48 11.74 -0.87
CA ILE A 116 -4.50 10.68 -0.75
C ILE A 116 -5.87 11.19 -1.22
N ARG A 117 -6.29 12.37 -0.74
CA ARG A 117 -7.57 12.97 -1.15
C ARG A 117 -7.61 13.29 -2.65
N THR A 118 -6.50 13.74 -3.22
CA THR A 118 -6.43 14.02 -4.66
C THR A 118 -6.59 12.77 -5.49
N ILE A 119 -5.96 11.65 -5.09
CA ILE A 119 -6.15 10.33 -5.72
C ILE A 119 -7.61 9.91 -5.64
N ASP A 120 -8.26 10.08 -4.49
CA ASP A 120 -9.66 9.76 -4.30
C ASP A 120 -10.59 10.58 -5.21
N ILE A 121 -10.38 11.90 -5.30
CA ILE A 121 -11.18 12.80 -6.14
C ILE A 121 -11.01 12.43 -7.63
N LEU A 122 -9.78 12.23 -8.09
CA LEU A 122 -9.50 11.80 -9.46
C LEU A 122 -10.13 10.43 -9.74
N GLY A 123 -10.07 9.50 -8.79
CA GLY A 123 -10.71 8.20 -8.85
C GLY A 123 -12.23 8.29 -8.97
N GLN A 124 -12.88 9.13 -8.19
CA GLN A 124 -14.32 9.36 -8.27
C GLN A 124 -14.71 9.99 -9.61
N ILE A 125 -13.94 10.97 -10.11
CA ILE A 125 -14.14 11.57 -11.41
C ILE A 125 -14.08 10.50 -12.50
N ILE A 126 -13.00 9.72 -12.59
CA ILE A 126 -12.81 8.76 -13.67
C ILE A 126 -13.86 7.63 -13.64
N ARG A 127 -14.22 7.13 -12.44
CA ARG A 127 -15.23 6.08 -12.29
C ARG A 127 -16.62 6.57 -12.68
N ASN A 128 -17.02 7.78 -12.25
CA ASN A 128 -18.36 8.31 -12.48
C ASN A 128 -18.54 8.78 -13.93
N TYR A 129 -17.47 9.23 -14.58
CA TYR A 129 -17.52 9.79 -15.95
C TYR A 129 -16.90 8.90 -17.01
N THR A 130 -16.63 7.63 -16.73
CA THR A 130 -15.99 6.69 -17.65
C THR A 130 -16.60 6.72 -19.06
N GLY A 131 -17.93 6.84 -19.18
CA GLY A 131 -18.62 6.89 -20.46
C GLY A 131 -18.55 8.24 -21.19
N LYS A 132 -18.19 9.32 -20.49
CA LYS A 132 -18.13 10.68 -21.05
C LYS A 132 -16.71 11.15 -21.32
N LEU A 133 -15.71 10.57 -20.64
CA LEU A 133 -14.31 10.88 -20.84
C LEU A 133 -13.79 10.17 -22.09
N ASN A 134 -13.07 10.91 -22.94
CA ASN A 134 -12.32 10.32 -24.05
C ASN A 134 -11.08 9.55 -23.54
N ALA A 135 -10.46 8.77 -24.42
CA ALA A 135 -9.30 7.93 -24.06
C ALA A 135 -8.13 8.76 -23.51
N GLN A 136 -7.86 9.93 -24.09
CA GLN A 136 -6.79 10.82 -23.65
C GLN A 136 -7.03 11.34 -22.24
N ALA A 137 -8.22 11.82 -21.91
CA ALA A 137 -8.54 12.32 -20.58
C ALA A 137 -8.46 11.20 -19.51
N LYS A 138 -8.88 9.98 -19.86
CA LYS A 138 -8.70 8.81 -18.98
C LYS A 138 -7.23 8.54 -18.73
N SER A 139 -6.42 8.52 -19.79
CA SER A 139 -4.97 8.28 -19.69
C SER A 139 -4.28 9.37 -18.86
N GLU A 140 -4.63 10.65 -19.05
CA GLU A 140 -4.08 11.76 -18.26
C GLU A 140 -4.40 11.62 -16.77
N ILE A 141 -5.66 11.28 -16.41
CA ILE A 141 -6.06 11.06 -15.01
C ILE A 141 -5.32 9.87 -14.40
N ILE A 142 -5.27 8.74 -15.11
CA ILE A 142 -4.58 7.52 -14.61
C ILE A 142 -3.09 7.80 -14.42
N SER A 143 -2.45 8.46 -15.39
CA SER A 143 -1.03 8.82 -15.29
C SER A 143 -0.76 9.74 -14.11
N GLU A 144 -1.61 10.73 -13.86
CA GLU A 144 -1.40 11.66 -12.76
C GLU A 144 -1.65 11.01 -11.40
N MET A 145 -2.66 10.15 -11.27
CA MET A 145 -2.87 9.37 -10.05
C MET A 145 -1.66 8.48 -9.73
N HIS A 146 -1.08 7.85 -10.75
CA HIS A 146 0.16 7.09 -10.61
C HIS A 146 1.32 7.99 -10.17
N SER A 147 1.53 9.10 -10.87
CA SER A 147 2.64 10.03 -10.64
C SER A 147 2.60 10.63 -9.22
N VAL A 148 1.45 11.15 -8.78
CA VAL A 148 1.28 11.65 -7.40
C VAL A 148 1.57 10.56 -6.38
N SER A 149 1.05 9.35 -6.60
CA SER A 149 1.28 8.22 -5.69
C SER A 149 2.77 7.86 -5.60
N MET A 150 3.50 7.84 -6.72
CA MET A 150 4.92 7.49 -6.73
C MET A 150 5.79 8.60 -6.16
N ARG A 151 5.49 9.87 -6.38
CA ARG A 151 6.18 11.00 -5.74
C ARG A 151 5.98 10.99 -4.22
N MET A 152 4.75 10.77 -3.77
CA MET A 152 4.44 10.61 -2.35
C MET A 152 5.19 9.43 -1.72
N LEU A 153 5.27 8.28 -2.41
CA LEU A 153 6.07 7.13 -1.95
C LEU A 153 7.55 7.47 -1.86
N ASN A 154 8.08 8.25 -2.81
CA ASN A 154 9.47 8.67 -2.77
C ASN A 154 9.74 9.56 -1.56
N SER A 155 8.88 10.55 -1.32
CA SER A 155 8.95 11.42 -0.14
C SER A 155 8.94 10.61 1.17
N TRP A 156 8.09 9.60 1.27
CA TRP A 156 8.05 8.67 2.40
C TRP A 156 9.35 7.87 2.56
N ASN A 157 9.88 7.33 1.47
CA ASN A 157 11.10 6.52 1.53
C ASN A 157 12.31 7.37 1.91
N VAL A 158 12.40 8.62 1.44
CA VAL A 158 13.47 9.55 1.83
C VAL A 158 13.36 9.90 3.32
N ALA A 159 12.17 10.22 3.81
CA ALA A 159 11.96 10.47 5.23
C ALA A 159 12.32 9.24 6.09
N PHE A 160 11.98 8.06 5.61
CA PHE A 160 12.29 6.80 6.27
C PHE A 160 13.80 6.54 6.34
N ASP A 161 14.55 6.78 5.27
CA ASP A 161 16.00 6.61 5.24
C ASP A 161 16.70 7.53 6.26
N LEU A 162 16.19 8.75 6.45
CA LEU A 162 16.69 9.68 7.46
C LEU A 162 16.39 9.20 8.88
N PHE A 163 15.20 8.67 9.11
CA PHE A 163 14.70 8.28 10.43
C PHE A 163 15.21 6.91 10.91
N GLN A 164 15.58 6.00 10.02
CA GLN A 164 15.86 4.61 10.39
C GLN A 164 16.99 4.45 11.42
N SER A 165 18.05 5.25 11.33
CA SER A 165 19.19 5.17 12.22
C SER A 165 18.81 5.58 13.65
N GLU A 166 18.11 6.71 13.80
CA GLU A 166 17.62 7.24 15.05
C GLU A 166 16.62 6.29 15.72
N PHE A 167 15.73 5.69 14.94
CA PHE A 167 14.78 4.70 15.43
C PHE A 167 15.47 3.44 15.97
N VAL A 168 16.48 2.93 15.26
CA VAL A 168 17.25 1.77 15.70
C VAL A 168 18.00 2.06 17.00
N GLU A 169 18.65 3.23 17.09
CA GLU A 169 19.34 3.70 18.31
C GLU A 169 18.37 3.84 19.48
N PHE A 170 17.21 4.48 19.26
CA PHE A 170 16.15 4.58 20.26
C PHE A 170 15.70 3.20 20.78
N CYS A 171 15.45 2.23 19.86
CA CYS A 171 15.07 0.88 20.26
C CYS A 171 16.16 0.19 21.11
N ILE A 172 17.43 0.39 20.80
CA ILE A 172 18.55 -0.14 21.57
C ILE A 172 18.56 0.48 22.96
N GLU A 173 18.50 1.80 23.06
CA GLU A 173 18.50 2.50 24.35
C GLU A 173 17.35 2.10 25.26
N GLN A 174 16.13 1.98 24.73
CA GLN A 174 14.98 1.55 25.51
C GLN A 174 15.13 0.10 25.98
N ALA A 175 15.61 -0.78 25.10
CA ALA A 175 15.81 -2.18 25.46
C ALA A 175 16.93 -2.36 26.48
N GLU A 176 18.00 -1.55 26.47
CA GLU A 176 19.05 -1.57 27.50
C GLU A 176 18.53 -1.11 28.86
N LYS A 177 17.60 -0.14 28.91
CA LYS A 177 16.96 0.30 30.15
C LYS A 177 16.07 -0.79 30.76
N GLU A 178 15.28 -1.48 29.94
CA GLU A 178 14.32 -2.49 30.40
C GLU A 178 14.98 -3.86 30.63
N PHE A 179 15.98 -4.22 29.82
CA PHE A 179 16.61 -5.54 29.81
C PHE A 179 18.14 -5.46 29.69
N PRO A 180 18.84 -5.00 30.74
CA PRO A 180 20.29 -4.85 30.71
C PRO A 180 21.00 -6.15 30.31
N GLY A 181 21.92 -6.07 29.36
CA GLY A 181 22.76 -7.20 28.92
C GLY A 181 22.12 -8.09 27.84
N LYS A 182 20.98 -7.74 27.25
CA LYS A 182 20.52 -8.40 26.04
C LYS A 182 21.36 -7.97 24.84
N ALA A 183 21.55 -8.90 23.89
CA ALA A 183 22.38 -8.68 22.71
C ALA A 183 21.85 -7.52 21.85
N THR A 184 22.52 -6.38 21.89
CA THR A 184 22.25 -5.14 21.13
C THR A 184 22.05 -5.43 19.64
N GLU A 185 22.82 -6.36 19.08
CA GLU A 185 22.72 -6.76 17.67
C GLU A 185 21.35 -7.38 17.31
N GLN A 186 20.77 -8.19 18.22
CA GLN A 186 19.45 -8.79 17.99
C GLN A 186 18.33 -7.73 18.04
N ILE A 187 18.48 -6.73 18.90
CA ILE A 187 17.53 -5.62 19.01
C ILE A 187 17.58 -4.77 17.74
N ALA A 188 18.80 -4.37 17.33
CA ALA A 188 19.02 -3.63 16.10
C ALA A 188 18.43 -4.37 14.87
N LYS A 189 18.65 -5.68 14.80
CA LYS A 189 18.11 -6.52 13.74
C LYS A 189 16.58 -6.48 13.72
N ARG A 190 15.92 -6.69 14.87
CA ARG A 190 14.45 -6.67 14.99
C ARG A 190 13.86 -5.29 14.68
N ALA A 191 14.51 -4.22 15.13
CA ALA A 191 14.09 -2.85 14.81
C ALA A 191 14.11 -2.61 13.29
N LYS A 192 15.18 -3.00 12.59
CA LYS A 192 15.28 -2.91 11.14
C LYS A 192 14.22 -3.77 10.43
N GLU A 193 13.99 -4.98 10.92
CA GLU A 193 12.94 -5.88 10.43
C GLU A 193 11.57 -5.21 10.52
N PHE A 194 11.22 -4.66 11.68
CA PHE A 194 9.98 -3.94 11.91
C PHE A 194 9.80 -2.76 10.94
N LEU A 195 10.84 -1.94 10.81
CA LEU A 195 10.84 -0.81 9.87
C LEU A 195 10.60 -1.25 8.42
N CYS A 196 11.24 -2.32 7.96
CA CYS A 196 11.02 -2.85 6.61
C CYS A 196 9.59 -3.36 6.40
N VAL A 197 8.99 -3.99 7.41
CA VAL A 197 7.59 -4.42 7.36
C VAL A 197 6.67 -3.20 7.25
N MET A 198 6.89 -2.17 8.07
CA MET A 198 6.13 -0.92 8.01
C MET A 198 6.22 -0.27 6.63
N LEU A 199 7.45 -0.12 6.10
CA LEU A 199 7.67 0.48 4.79
C LEU A 199 6.99 -0.32 3.66
N THR A 200 7.12 -1.65 3.70
CA THR A 200 6.48 -2.52 2.71
C THR A 200 4.95 -2.41 2.78
N THR A 201 4.39 -2.32 3.99
CA THR A 201 2.95 -2.15 4.19
C THR A 201 2.47 -0.78 3.72
N ALA A 202 3.22 0.30 3.99
CA ALA A 202 2.92 1.64 3.51
C ALA A 202 2.92 1.70 1.97
N ASN A 203 3.95 1.11 1.34
CA ASN A 203 4.02 1.03 -0.13
C ASN A 203 2.86 0.20 -0.72
N TYR A 204 2.56 -0.95 -0.12
CA TYR A 204 1.38 -1.73 -0.51
C TYR A 204 0.10 -0.89 -0.38
N SER A 205 -0.08 -0.16 0.72
CA SER A 205 -1.26 0.67 0.94
C SER A 205 -1.43 1.73 -0.15
N GLN A 206 -0.35 2.34 -0.62
CA GLN A 206 -0.40 3.30 -1.73
C GLN A 206 -0.77 2.66 -3.06
N ILE A 207 -0.18 1.50 -3.38
CA ILE A 207 -0.57 0.70 -4.56
C ILE A 207 -2.06 0.38 -4.49
N HIS A 208 -2.53 -0.04 -3.32
CA HIS A 208 -3.93 -0.41 -3.08
C HIS A 208 -4.88 0.78 -3.19
N ASN A 209 -4.51 1.95 -2.65
CA ASN A 209 -5.32 3.17 -2.74
C ASN A 209 -5.56 3.59 -4.19
N VAL A 210 -4.51 3.60 -5.03
CA VAL A 210 -4.66 3.89 -6.46
C VAL A 210 -5.52 2.84 -7.15
N SER A 211 -5.31 1.57 -6.86
CA SER A 211 -6.08 0.47 -7.42
C SER A 211 -7.56 0.56 -7.05
N LEU A 212 -7.88 0.84 -5.79
CA LEU A 212 -9.26 1.05 -5.33
C LEU A 212 -9.90 2.27 -5.99
N ALA A 213 -9.16 3.37 -6.11
CA ALA A 213 -9.62 4.57 -6.78
C ALA A 213 -9.94 4.32 -8.26
N LEU A 214 -9.24 3.39 -8.92
CA LEU A 214 -9.46 2.96 -10.31
C LEU A 214 -10.40 1.75 -10.43
N SER A 215 -10.93 1.18 -9.34
CA SER A 215 -11.64 -0.09 -9.32
C SER A 215 -13.00 -0.05 -10.00
N LYS A 216 -12.96 -0.08 -11.33
CA LYS A 216 -14.11 -0.25 -12.21
C LYS A 216 -13.68 -1.10 -13.40
N GLU A 217 -14.35 -2.22 -13.62
CA GLU A 217 -14.00 -3.20 -14.65
C GLU A 217 -13.85 -2.54 -16.06
N THR A 218 -14.71 -1.60 -16.37
CA THR A 218 -14.67 -0.85 -17.64
C THR A 218 -13.45 0.06 -17.81
N LEU A 219 -12.68 0.31 -16.73
CA LEU A 219 -11.44 1.10 -16.77
C LEU A 219 -10.19 0.24 -17.00
N ILE A 220 -10.26 -1.08 -16.78
CA ILE A 220 -9.11 -1.98 -16.91
C ILE A 220 -8.37 -1.80 -18.24
N PRO A 221 -9.02 -1.76 -19.41
CA PRO A 221 -8.30 -1.57 -20.67
C PRO A 221 -7.52 -0.25 -20.75
N ALA A 222 -8.10 0.84 -20.25
CA ALA A 222 -7.42 2.14 -20.21
C ALA A 222 -6.24 2.14 -19.21
N CYS A 223 -6.39 1.48 -18.06
CA CYS A 223 -5.32 1.30 -17.10
C CYS A 223 -4.19 0.45 -17.67
N GLU A 224 -4.51 -0.65 -18.35
CA GLU A 224 -3.52 -1.49 -19.02
C GLU A 224 -2.74 -0.72 -20.08
N GLU A 225 -3.41 0.03 -20.91
CA GLU A 225 -2.75 0.84 -21.93
C GLU A 225 -1.82 1.90 -21.33
N THR A 226 -2.29 2.60 -20.30
CA THR A 226 -1.55 3.72 -19.70
C THR A 226 -0.41 3.24 -18.81
N LEU A 227 -0.68 2.34 -17.86
CA LEU A 227 0.29 1.93 -16.83
C LEU A 227 1.36 0.97 -17.36
N ARG A 228 1.04 0.11 -18.36
CA ARG A 228 2.06 -0.77 -18.96
C ARG A 228 3.11 0.00 -19.77
N LYS A 229 2.72 1.09 -20.40
CA LYS A 229 3.64 1.87 -21.26
C LYS A 229 4.61 2.72 -20.44
N ASN A 230 4.16 3.31 -19.35
CA ASN A 230 4.84 4.44 -18.70
C ASN A 230 5.35 4.18 -17.28
N SER A 231 4.97 3.07 -16.64
CA SER A 231 5.03 2.99 -15.17
C SER A 231 5.88 1.85 -14.60
N GLY A 232 6.63 1.13 -15.40
CA GLY A 232 7.57 0.11 -14.91
C GLY A 232 6.95 -0.94 -13.98
N ILE A 233 7.60 -1.19 -12.85
CA ILE A 233 7.15 -2.17 -11.83
C ILE A 233 5.91 -1.65 -11.09
N SER A 234 5.88 -0.38 -10.71
CA SER A 234 4.76 0.23 -9.99
C SER A 234 3.43 0.09 -10.75
N GLY A 235 3.43 0.33 -12.05
CA GLY A 235 2.26 0.14 -12.90
C GLY A 235 1.79 -1.32 -12.96
N LYS A 236 2.70 -2.28 -12.96
CA LYS A 236 2.37 -3.71 -12.91
C LYS A 236 1.73 -4.09 -11.58
N LEU A 237 2.23 -3.56 -10.47
CA LEU A 237 1.67 -3.79 -9.14
C LEU A 237 0.26 -3.21 -9.00
N ILE A 238 0.04 -1.96 -9.45
CA ILE A 238 -1.29 -1.33 -9.45
C ILE A 238 -2.26 -2.13 -10.32
N LEU A 239 -1.86 -2.53 -11.53
CA LEU A 239 -2.70 -3.32 -12.43
C LEU A 239 -3.06 -4.68 -11.85
N LEU A 240 -2.12 -5.35 -11.20
CA LEU A 240 -2.36 -6.63 -10.54
C LEU A 240 -3.40 -6.47 -9.44
N ASP A 241 -3.22 -5.51 -8.53
CA ASP A 241 -4.14 -5.27 -7.43
C ASP A 241 -5.53 -4.83 -7.93
N LEU A 242 -5.58 -3.97 -8.95
CA LEU A 242 -6.81 -3.56 -9.62
C LEU A 242 -7.59 -4.77 -10.18
N LYS A 243 -6.91 -5.67 -10.89
CA LYS A 243 -7.52 -6.88 -11.44
C LYS A 243 -8.01 -7.82 -10.35
N MET A 244 -7.25 -7.97 -9.25
CA MET A 244 -7.67 -8.76 -8.10
C MET A 244 -8.93 -8.20 -7.44
N ASN A 245 -9.08 -6.87 -7.40
CA ASN A 245 -10.27 -6.22 -6.86
C ASN A 245 -11.48 -6.31 -7.81
N CYS A 246 -11.29 -6.34 -9.15
CA CYS A 246 -12.36 -6.34 -10.15
C CYS A 246 -12.70 -7.73 -10.71
N LEU A 247 -11.67 -8.51 -11.09
CA LEU A 247 -11.84 -9.77 -11.83
C LEU A 247 -11.74 -11.03 -10.95
N GLY A 248 -11.36 -10.89 -9.69
CA GLY A 248 -11.28 -12.00 -8.76
C GLY A 248 -10.22 -13.04 -9.16
N ARG A 249 -10.63 -14.26 -9.52
CA ARG A 249 -9.71 -15.40 -9.68
C ARG A 249 -8.75 -15.33 -10.87
N GLN A 250 -9.05 -14.57 -11.91
CA GLN A 250 -8.28 -14.56 -13.16
C GLN A 250 -6.81 -14.07 -13.02
N PRO A 251 -6.48 -13.09 -12.16
CA PRO A 251 -5.12 -12.58 -12.07
C PRO A 251 -4.17 -13.41 -11.19
N VAL A 252 -4.57 -14.56 -10.64
CA VAL A 252 -3.69 -15.37 -9.77
C VAL A 252 -2.45 -15.88 -10.52
N ASP A 253 -2.60 -16.31 -11.77
CA ASP A 253 -1.49 -16.77 -12.59
C ASP A 253 -0.56 -15.60 -12.96
N GLU A 254 -1.13 -14.44 -13.30
CA GLU A 254 -0.37 -13.20 -13.55
C GLU A 254 0.43 -12.77 -12.30
N ALA A 255 -0.13 -12.94 -11.11
CA ALA A 255 0.57 -12.67 -9.85
C ALA A 255 1.76 -13.61 -9.63
N ILE A 256 1.58 -14.90 -9.88
CA ILE A 256 2.64 -15.90 -9.74
C ILE A 256 3.78 -15.60 -10.72
N ASP A 257 3.44 -15.32 -11.98
CA ASP A 257 4.44 -14.99 -13.01
C ASP A 257 5.20 -13.72 -12.67
N LEU A 258 4.51 -12.68 -12.19
CA LEU A 258 5.16 -11.43 -11.75
C LEU A 258 6.06 -11.67 -10.55
N PHE A 259 5.63 -12.43 -9.54
CA PHE A 259 6.43 -12.80 -8.37
C PHE A 259 7.72 -13.52 -8.77
N ILE A 260 7.61 -14.51 -9.64
CA ILE A 260 8.76 -15.27 -10.16
C ILE A 260 9.70 -14.35 -10.94
N ALA A 261 9.16 -13.48 -11.81
CA ALA A 261 9.97 -12.56 -12.60
C ALA A 261 10.75 -11.58 -11.72
N LEU A 262 10.12 -11.01 -10.70
CA LEU A 262 10.75 -10.10 -9.74
C LEU A 262 11.81 -10.79 -8.90
N SER A 263 11.55 -12.02 -8.45
CA SER A 263 12.48 -12.82 -7.68
C SER A 263 13.73 -13.18 -8.50
N LYS A 264 13.59 -13.48 -9.79
CA LYS A 264 14.71 -13.76 -10.69
C LYS A 264 15.67 -12.59 -10.88
N VAL A 265 15.16 -11.36 -10.83
CA VAL A 265 16.00 -10.14 -10.93
C VAL A 265 16.40 -9.59 -9.55
N ASN A 266 16.20 -10.39 -8.50
CA ASN A 266 16.51 -10.06 -7.11
C ASN A 266 15.81 -8.77 -6.61
N ASN A 267 14.63 -8.47 -7.15
CA ASN A 267 13.78 -7.40 -6.62
C ASN A 267 12.82 -7.96 -5.57
N ILE A 268 13.40 -8.33 -4.43
CA ILE A 268 12.69 -8.99 -3.33
C ILE A 268 11.60 -8.07 -2.79
N TYR A 269 11.86 -6.76 -2.72
CA TYR A 269 10.92 -5.78 -2.21
C TYR A 269 9.60 -5.76 -2.99
N ALA A 270 9.66 -5.59 -4.30
CA ALA A 270 8.47 -5.62 -5.14
C ALA A 270 7.79 -7.00 -5.11
N ALA A 271 8.56 -8.09 -4.99
CA ALA A 271 8.01 -9.43 -4.83
C ALA A 271 7.22 -9.59 -3.52
N GLN A 272 7.66 -8.96 -2.41
CA GLN A 272 6.87 -8.95 -1.16
C GLN A 272 5.57 -8.17 -1.31
N ILE A 273 5.54 -7.08 -2.08
CA ILE A 273 4.30 -6.35 -2.37
C ILE A 273 3.32 -7.24 -3.16
N VAL A 274 3.79 -7.99 -4.16
CA VAL A 274 2.95 -8.98 -4.86
C VAL A 274 2.37 -10.00 -3.88
N ARG A 275 3.19 -10.48 -2.92
CA ARG A 275 2.74 -11.41 -1.88
C ARG A 275 1.64 -10.80 -1.01
N LEU A 276 1.77 -9.53 -0.59
CA LEU A 276 0.75 -8.82 0.17
C LEU A 276 -0.55 -8.64 -0.63
N ILE A 277 -0.47 -8.28 -1.91
CA ILE A 277 -1.63 -8.19 -2.81
C ILE A 277 -2.39 -9.52 -2.84
N VAL A 278 -1.68 -10.62 -3.08
CA VAL A 278 -2.28 -11.96 -3.16
C VAL A 278 -2.84 -12.40 -1.81
N TRP A 279 -2.15 -12.10 -0.71
CA TRP A 279 -2.60 -12.41 0.64
C TRP A 279 -3.92 -11.69 0.97
N GLN A 280 -4.00 -10.38 0.69
CA GLN A 280 -5.21 -9.59 0.90
C GLN A 280 -6.37 -10.09 0.02
N PHE A 281 -6.10 -10.40 -1.25
CA PHE A 281 -7.07 -11.00 -2.15
C PHE A 281 -7.63 -12.32 -1.58
N ALA A 282 -6.75 -13.22 -1.14
CA ALA A 282 -7.15 -14.53 -0.61
C ALA A 282 -7.97 -14.42 0.68
N ARG A 283 -7.78 -13.37 1.49
CA ARG A 283 -8.57 -13.10 2.71
C ARG A 283 -9.93 -12.45 2.44
N ARG A 284 -10.06 -11.70 1.36
CA ARG A 284 -11.28 -10.96 1.02
C ARG A 284 -12.21 -11.73 0.08
N THR A 285 -11.70 -12.76 -0.58
CA THR A 285 -12.40 -13.44 -1.67
C THR A 285 -12.53 -14.94 -1.37
N HIS A 286 -13.74 -15.48 -1.59
CA HIS A 286 -13.93 -16.92 -1.56
C HIS A 286 -13.24 -17.56 -2.76
N ILE A 287 -12.18 -18.31 -2.51
CA ILE A 287 -11.39 -19.01 -3.51
C ILE A 287 -11.48 -20.53 -3.27
N SER A 288 -11.49 -21.33 -4.35
CA SER A 288 -11.50 -22.79 -4.24
C SER A 288 -10.22 -23.31 -3.58
N HIS A 289 -10.29 -24.47 -2.95
CA HIS A 289 -9.12 -25.14 -2.35
C HIS A 289 -7.95 -25.27 -3.33
N VAL A 290 -8.24 -25.62 -4.59
CA VAL A 290 -7.21 -25.76 -5.64
C VAL A 290 -6.45 -24.43 -5.87
N VAL A 291 -7.18 -23.32 -5.94
CA VAL A 291 -6.55 -21.99 -6.10
C VAL A 291 -5.79 -21.59 -4.85
N ARG A 292 -6.32 -21.89 -3.66
CA ARG A 292 -5.67 -21.64 -2.37
C ARG A 292 -4.36 -22.40 -2.24
N ASP A 293 -4.35 -23.67 -2.58
CA ASP A 293 -3.13 -24.50 -2.53
C ASP A 293 -2.09 -24.04 -3.56
N LYS A 294 -2.53 -23.62 -4.75
CA LYS A 294 -1.66 -23.02 -5.76
C LYS A 294 -0.97 -21.74 -5.23
N ILE A 295 -1.73 -20.85 -4.58
CA ILE A 295 -1.22 -19.64 -3.95
C ILE A 295 -0.22 -20.00 -2.84
N ARG A 296 -0.57 -20.93 -1.93
CA ARG A 296 0.32 -21.37 -0.85
C ARG A 296 1.65 -21.88 -1.38
N GLN A 297 1.61 -22.75 -2.39
CA GLN A 297 2.83 -23.30 -2.99
C GLN A 297 3.69 -22.22 -3.67
N ALA A 298 3.07 -21.36 -4.47
CA ALA A 298 3.79 -20.36 -5.24
C ALA A 298 4.46 -19.29 -4.36
N PHE A 299 3.80 -18.89 -3.26
CA PHE A 299 4.26 -17.82 -2.38
C PHE A 299 4.84 -18.33 -1.05
N ASN A 300 4.94 -19.65 -0.85
CA ASN A 300 5.42 -20.28 0.37
C ASN A 300 4.69 -19.80 1.64
N PHE A 301 3.37 -19.60 1.58
CA PHE A 301 2.57 -19.31 2.76
C PHE A 301 2.41 -20.53 3.66
N ILE A 302 2.49 -20.32 4.98
CA ILE A 302 2.33 -21.38 5.96
C ILE A 302 0.84 -21.70 6.13
N PRO A 303 0.40 -22.99 6.13
CA PRO A 303 -0.98 -23.34 6.48
C PRO A 303 -1.30 -22.99 7.93
N SER A 304 -2.50 -22.43 8.19
CA SER A 304 -2.99 -22.04 9.53
C SER A 304 -2.95 -23.17 10.57
N ALA A 305 -3.02 -24.43 10.14
CA ALA A 305 -2.94 -25.58 11.04
C ALA A 305 -1.62 -25.70 11.82
N PHE A 306 -0.53 -25.09 11.32
CA PHE A 306 0.76 -25.11 12.02
C PHE A 306 0.91 -23.99 13.07
N LEU A 307 0.06 -22.96 13.03
CA LEU A 307 0.08 -21.85 13.99
C LEU A 307 -0.70 -22.19 15.28
N GLN A 308 -1.53 -23.24 15.26
CA GLN A 308 -2.33 -23.67 16.42
C GLN A 308 -1.62 -24.68 17.33
N SER A 309 -0.48 -25.24 16.92
CA SER A 309 0.21 -26.29 17.67
C SER A 309 1.12 -25.79 18.82
N ASP A 310 1.45 -24.51 18.86
CA ASP A 310 2.35 -23.95 19.89
C ASP A 310 1.65 -23.34 21.12
N THR A 311 0.31 -23.37 21.17
CA THR A 311 -0.45 -22.88 22.33
C THR A 311 -0.84 -23.95 23.33
N ASN A 312 -0.45 -25.22 23.12
CA ASN A 312 -0.57 -26.25 24.15
C ASN A 312 0.66 -26.25 25.06
N GLU A 313 0.78 -25.25 25.91
CA GLU A 313 1.55 -25.43 27.15
C GLU A 313 0.85 -26.54 27.96
N PRO A 314 1.58 -27.56 28.45
CA PRO A 314 0.99 -28.56 29.32
C PRO A 314 0.58 -27.87 30.61
N GLU A 315 -0.73 -27.86 30.90
CA GLU A 315 -1.20 -27.59 32.27
C GLU A 315 -0.48 -28.57 33.21
N THR A 316 0.51 -28.05 33.93
CA THR A 316 1.16 -28.77 35.02
C THR A 316 0.13 -28.93 36.13
N ALA A 317 -0.28 -30.17 36.35
CA ALA A 317 -1.00 -30.63 37.51
C ALA A 317 -0.19 -30.45 38.82
#